data_3d89f4ad3fe667c2bc643812bee7fa0f
#
_entry.id   3d89f4ad3fe667c2bc643812bee7fa0f
#
_cell.length_a   1.000
_cell.length_b   1.000
_cell.length_c   1.000
_cell.angle_alpha   90.00
_cell.angle_beta   90.00
_cell.angle_gamma   90.00
#
_symmetry.space_group_name_H-M   'P 1'
#
loop_
_entity.id
_entity.type
_entity.pdbx_description
1 polymer ?
#
loop_
_entity_poly.entity_id
_entity_poly.type
_entity_poly.pdbx_seq_one_letter_code
_entity_poly.pdbx_strand_id
1 'polypeptide(L)'
;MRYRVKLFPEITVKSRPVRREMVRYLRTNIRNTLASIAPGVRVRDEWDALEIRPRQPLDDTARETFEARLRGVAGIHEIQVVETHDWSSFEDTAARLVPLWRETLASRRFRVSVKRRGQHDFRSETLERFLGAALLEAMPTARVDLKQPEHDVRLELHDARLTLVTRRLSGLGGYPMGTQGQALALTSGGYDSPVAAWQMMRRGLKTHFLYFDLGGPDQERVVRQVVDRLWRGYGASHRVDFISMPFVEVMNAIQRTAPAALAGVVLKRMMVRAANRIAQRHRLPALVTGDALAQVSSQSLTNLGLIDAASARPILRPLIASDKQTIIEQARHIGTAELAEGLPEVCGTISRKPNTRPKPERILDAEAGFDQSVLDDAIARASVVRSDQLLNEDVPGREDAVATASPSATASRDLRHDQSRDRVRVIDIRHPDERDLDPLVLPEGQPLAIPYFELGERVATLPDDCHYLLYCAQGTMSRMQAAHLTDRGYDNVGVYLPD
;
A
#
# COMPACT_ATOMS: atom_id res chain seq x y z
N MET A 1 5.82 -8.77 30.90
CA MET A 1 4.72 -8.99 29.94
C MET A 1 5.18 -10.00 28.90
N ARG A 2 4.37 -10.97 28.53
CA ARG A 2 4.64 -12.02 27.54
C ARG A 2 3.53 -12.03 26.53
N TYR A 3 3.87 -12.36 25.29
CA TYR A 3 2.89 -12.54 24.20
C TYR A 3 2.99 -13.96 23.69
N ARG A 4 1.83 -14.57 23.46
CA ARG A 4 1.73 -15.86 22.79
C ARG A 4 1.02 -15.65 21.45
N VAL A 5 1.66 -16.04 20.37
CA VAL A 5 1.14 -15.88 19.01
C VAL A 5 0.65 -17.21 18.50
N LYS A 6 -0.63 -17.27 18.13
CA LYS A 6 -1.23 -18.42 17.44
C LYS A 6 -1.00 -18.30 15.94
N LEU A 7 -0.61 -19.42 15.34
CA LEU A 7 -0.39 -19.51 13.89
C LEU A 7 -1.71 -19.41 13.13
N PHE A 8 -1.66 -18.85 11.92
CA PHE A 8 -2.81 -18.85 11.04
C PHE A 8 -3.23 -20.30 10.70
N PRO A 9 -4.53 -20.65 10.74
CA PRO A 9 -4.99 -22.05 10.61
C PRO A 9 -4.45 -22.77 9.37
N GLU A 10 -4.38 -22.08 8.22
CA GLU A 10 -3.85 -22.67 6.99
C GLU A 10 -2.37 -23.14 7.11
N ILE A 11 -1.59 -22.57 8.04
CA ILE A 11 -0.22 -23.01 8.32
C ILE A 11 -0.24 -24.33 9.10
N THR A 12 -1.22 -24.49 10.02
CA THR A 12 -1.27 -25.65 10.91
C THR A 12 -1.64 -26.95 10.19
N VAL A 13 -2.38 -26.85 9.07
CA VAL A 13 -2.79 -28.00 8.25
C VAL A 13 -1.76 -28.40 7.20
N LYS A 14 -0.66 -27.68 7.06
CA LYS A 14 0.43 -28.05 6.15
C LYS A 14 1.22 -29.26 6.67
N SER A 15 1.88 -29.97 5.76
CA SER A 15 2.80 -31.05 6.13
C SER A 15 3.86 -30.58 7.12
N ARG A 16 4.33 -31.47 7.97
CA ARG A 16 5.30 -31.15 9.03
C ARG A 16 6.56 -30.40 8.54
N PRO A 17 7.20 -30.75 7.42
CA PRO A 17 8.35 -29.99 6.89
C PRO A 17 7.96 -28.56 6.50
N VAL A 18 6.89 -28.38 5.73
CA VAL A 18 6.42 -27.06 5.26
C VAL A 18 6.02 -26.19 6.45
N ARG A 19 5.30 -26.74 7.43
CA ARG A 19 4.94 -26.01 8.65
C ARG A 19 6.17 -25.55 9.43
N ARG A 20 7.17 -26.39 9.59
CA ARG A 20 8.45 -26.03 10.27
C ARG A 20 9.15 -24.89 9.55
N GLU A 21 9.19 -24.93 8.24
CA GLU A 21 9.76 -23.87 7.43
C GLU A 21 9.00 -22.55 7.60
N MET A 22 7.69 -22.57 7.49
CA MET A 22 6.84 -21.39 7.71
C MET A 22 6.99 -20.80 9.11
N VAL A 23 7.07 -21.63 10.15
CA VAL A 23 7.32 -21.18 11.53
C VAL A 23 8.71 -20.53 11.65
N ARG A 24 9.73 -21.06 10.98
CA ARG A 24 11.06 -20.45 10.94
C ARG A 24 11.02 -19.06 10.30
N TYR A 25 10.34 -18.90 9.15
CA TYR A 25 10.13 -17.59 8.52
C TYR A 25 9.38 -16.64 9.46
N LEU A 26 8.25 -17.09 10.02
CA LEU A 26 7.44 -16.27 10.93
C LEU A 26 8.26 -15.76 12.12
N ARG A 27 9.05 -16.63 12.75
CA ARG A 27 9.92 -16.26 13.87
C ARG A 27 10.95 -15.19 13.47
N THR A 28 11.55 -15.31 12.28
CA THR A 28 12.48 -14.32 11.75
C THR A 28 11.76 -13.01 11.44
N ASN A 29 10.60 -13.08 10.81
CA ASN A 29 9.79 -11.89 10.47
C ASN A 29 9.38 -11.12 11.73
N ILE A 30 8.93 -11.80 12.78
CA ILE A 30 8.59 -11.16 14.06
C ILE A 30 9.82 -10.45 14.65
N ARG A 31 10.99 -11.12 14.69
CA ARG A 31 12.22 -10.48 15.22
C ARG A 31 12.61 -9.24 14.44
N ASN A 32 12.60 -9.32 13.11
CA ASN A 32 12.98 -8.21 12.25
C ASN A 32 12.00 -7.04 12.38
N THR A 33 10.68 -7.32 12.39
CA THR A 33 9.63 -6.29 12.53
C THR A 33 9.74 -5.55 13.86
N LEU A 34 10.10 -6.25 14.93
CA LEU A 34 10.15 -5.68 16.28
C LEU A 34 11.53 -5.15 16.67
N ALA A 35 12.55 -5.33 15.85
CA ALA A 35 13.94 -5.01 16.18
C ALA A 35 14.16 -3.54 16.54
N SER A 36 13.46 -2.61 15.88
CA SER A 36 13.56 -1.17 16.14
C SER A 36 12.85 -0.72 17.43
N ILE A 37 11.84 -1.48 17.90
CA ILE A 37 11.00 -1.13 19.05
C ILE A 37 11.49 -1.86 20.32
N ALA A 38 11.84 -3.14 20.17
CA ALA A 38 12.29 -4.01 21.24
C ALA A 38 13.58 -4.75 20.85
N PRO A 39 14.74 -4.08 20.85
CA PRO A 39 16.00 -4.70 20.51
C PRO A 39 16.26 -5.96 21.32
N GLY A 40 16.65 -7.05 20.63
CA GLY A 40 16.92 -8.32 21.29
C GLY A 40 15.68 -9.08 21.77
N VAL A 41 14.49 -8.77 21.24
CA VAL A 41 13.24 -9.51 21.49
C VAL A 41 13.48 -11.02 21.31
N ARG A 42 13.02 -11.81 22.27
CA ARG A 42 13.12 -13.27 22.23
C ARG A 42 11.86 -13.87 21.64
N VAL A 43 12.01 -14.68 20.61
CA VAL A 43 10.90 -15.45 20.00
C VAL A 43 11.26 -16.92 20.07
N ARG A 44 10.46 -17.70 20.77
CA ARG A 44 10.66 -19.15 21.01
C ARG A 44 9.47 -19.95 20.53
N ASP A 45 9.72 -21.15 20.06
CA ASP A 45 8.67 -22.10 19.74
C ASP A 45 8.04 -22.62 21.04
N GLU A 46 6.72 -22.61 21.10
CA GLU A 46 5.93 -23.14 22.20
C GLU A 46 4.84 -24.05 21.59
N TRP A 47 5.02 -25.32 21.69
CA TRP A 47 4.12 -26.40 21.22
C TRP A 47 3.25 -26.08 19.96
N ASP A 48 2.19 -25.25 20.09
CA ASP A 48 1.25 -24.84 19.03
C ASP A 48 1.25 -23.32 18.76
N ALA A 49 2.22 -22.60 19.30
CA ALA A 49 2.31 -21.16 19.28
C ALA A 49 3.78 -20.67 19.27
N LEU A 50 3.96 -19.38 19.16
CA LEU A 50 5.24 -18.72 19.41
C LEU A 50 5.12 -17.86 20.67
N GLU A 51 6.06 -18.02 21.61
CA GLU A 51 6.21 -17.12 22.75
C GLU A 51 7.11 -15.97 22.35
N ILE A 52 6.67 -14.72 22.64
CA ILE A 52 7.44 -13.51 22.41
C ILE A 52 7.65 -12.78 23.73
N ARG A 53 8.91 -12.45 24.02
CA ARG A 53 9.30 -11.68 25.21
C ARG A 53 10.19 -10.51 24.82
N PRO A 54 9.76 -9.27 25.03
CA PRO A 54 10.66 -8.13 25.06
C PRO A 54 11.78 -8.36 26.07
N ARG A 55 12.98 -7.91 25.76
CA ARG A 55 14.12 -8.06 26.69
C ARG A 55 14.01 -7.12 27.88
N GLN A 56 13.44 -5.94 27.66
CA GLN A 56 13.17 -4.91 28.67
C GLN A 56 11.68 -4.64 28.77
N PRO A 57 11.17 -4.16 29.89
CA PRO A 57 9.81 -3.66 30.00
C PRO A 57 9.55 -2.57 28.95
N LEU A 58 8.39 -2.59 28.34
CA LEU A 58 7.93 -1.57 27.42
C LEU A 58 7.05 -0.58 28.19
N ASP A 59 7.26 0.72 27.97
CA ASP A 59 6.30 1.74 28.37
C ASP A 59 5.02 1.63 27.55
N ASP A 60 4.01 2.43 27.84
CA ASP A 60 2.69 2.32 27.20
C ASP A 60 2.76 2.61 25.71
N THR A 61 3.49 3.64 25.28
CA THR A 61 3.65 4.03 23.88
C THR A 61 4.41 2.96 23.07
N ALA A 62 5.52 2.47 23.62
CA ALA A 62 6.29 1.40 23.01
C ALA A 62 5.47 0.09 22.93
N ARG A 63 4.63 -0.18 23.93
CA ARG A 63 3.73 -1.34 23.95
C ARG A 63 2.68 -1.24 22.85
N GLU A 64 2.01 -0.11 22.68
CA GLU A 64 1.03 0.11 21.61
C GLU A 64 1.67 -0.07 20.24
N THR A 65 2.83 0.53 20.03
CA THR A 65 3.58 0.38 18.77
C THR A 65 4.02 -1.06 18.54
N PHE A 66 4.50 -1.76 19.58
CA PHE A 66 4.88 -3.16 19.52
C PHE A 66 3.71 -4.06 19.10
N GLU A 67 2.55 -3.88 19.74
CA GLU A 67 1.34 -4.64 19.45
C GLU A 67 0.81 -4.33 18.05
N ALA A 68 0.80 -3.07 17.62
CA ALA A 68 0.40 -2.67 16.28
C ALA A 68 1.30 -3.33 15.22
N ARG A 69 2.62 -3.30 15.40
CA ARG A 69 3.57 -3.96 14.49
C ARG A 69 3.40 -5.48 14.47
N LEU A 70 3.21 -6.09 15.63
CA LEU A 70 3.01 -7.53 15.74
C LEU A 70 1.73 -7.98 15.04
N ARG A 71 0.64 -7.19 15.15
CA ARG A 71 -0.63 -7.45 14.44
C ARG A 71 -0.48 -7.40 12.92
N GLY A 72 0.45 -6.60 12.40
CA GLY A 72 0.73 -6.48 10.97
C GLY A 72 1.60 -7.62 10.39
N VAL A 73 2.11 -8.54 11.20
CA VAL A 73 2.95 -9.64 10.71
C VAL A 73 2.07 -10.74 10.11
N ALA A 74 2.24 -11.00 8.81
CA ALA A 74 1.55 -12.09 8.12
C ALA A 74 1.94 -13.46 8.68
N GLY A 75 0.96 -14.34 8.82
CA GLY A 75 1.10 -15.67 9.43
C GLY A 75 0.58 -15.74 10.87
N ILE A 76 0.27 -14.61 11.49
CA ILE A 76 -0.30 -14.53 12.85
C ILE A 76 -1.82 -14.52 12.78
N HIS A 77 -2.46 -15.46 13.45
CA HIS A 77 -3.92 -15.50 13.61
C HIS A 77 -4.39 -14.66 14.79
N GLU A 78 -3.81 -14.92 15.96
CA GLU A 78 -4.17 -14.28 17.22
C GLU A 78 -2.93 -14.03 18.07
N ILE A 79 -2.91 -12.91 18.77
CA ILE A 79 -1.91 -12.54 19.75
C ILE A 79 -2.59 -12.54 21.12
N GLN A 80 -2.08 -13.34 22.05
CA GLN A 80 -2.52 -13.39 23.43
C GLN A 80 -1.51 -12.68 24.30
N VAL A 81 -1.93 -11.69 25.05
CA VAL A 81 -1.14 -11.12 26.16
C VAL A 81 -1.33 -12.04 27.35
N VAL A 82 -0.23 -12.55 27.92
CA VAL A 82 -0.31 -13.58 28.93
C VAL A 82 0.52 -13.23 30.17
N GLU A 83 0.00 -13.62 31.32
CA GLU A 83 0.70 -13.67 32.60
C GLU A 83 0.90 -15.12 33.02
N THR A 84 2.05 -15.43 33.59
CA THR A 84 2.36 -16.80 34.01
C THR A 84 2.77 -16.78 35.46
N HIS A 85 2.14 -17.67 36.23
CA HIS A 85 2.34 -17.84 37.67
C HIS A 85 2.57 -19.33 37.97
N ASP A 86 3.15 -19.60 39.12
CA ASP A 86 3.09 -20.96 39.66
C ASP A 86 1.69 -21.18 40.22
N TRP A 87 1.10 -22.32 39.85
CA TRP A 87 -0.24 -22.70 40.33
C TRP A 87 -0.18 -23.23 41.76
N SER A 88 -1.08 -22.78 42.62
CA SER A 88 -1.18 -23.21 43.99
C SER A 88 -2.56 -23.73 44.33
N SER A 89 -3.63 -22.96 44.10
CA SER A 89 -5.00 -23.33 44.43
C SER A 89 -6.03 -22.63 43.52
N PHE A 90 -7.29 -23.01 43.67
CA PHE A 90 -8.42 -22.37 42.97
C PHE A 90 -8.60 -20.93 43.47
N GLU A 91 -8.47 -20.71 44.77
CA GLU A 91 -8.64 -19.43 45.44
C GLU A 91 -7.54 -18.43 44.99
N ASP A 92 -6.26 -18.87 44.95
CA ASP A 92 -5.17 -18.07 44.43
C ASP A 92 -5.40 -17.70 42.97
N THR A 93 -5.87 -18.64 42.16
CA THR A 93 -6.24 -18.41 40.76
C THR A 93 -7.34 -17.36 40.62
N ALA A 94 -8.41 -17.45 41.45
CA ALA A 94 -9.48 -16.45 41.46
C ALA A 94 -9.00 -15.07 41.92
N ALA A 95 -8.17 -15.02 42.97
CA ALA A 95 -7.60 -13.79 43.47
C ALA A 95 -6.76 -13.02 42.42
N ARG A 96 -6.09 -13.74 41.55
CA ARG A 96 -5.35 -13.15 40.40
C ARG A 96 -6.27 -12.79 39.24
N LEU A 97 -7.28 -13.60 38.96
CA LEU A 97 -8.14 -13.44 37.80
C LEU A 97 -9.15 -12.30 37.95
N VAL A 98 -9.79 -12.18 39.12
CA VAL A 98 -10.85 -11.20 39.38
C VAL A 98 -10.42 -9.76 39.10
N PRO A 99 -9.26 -9.27 39.59
CA PRO A 99 -8.82 -7.89 39.32
C PRO A 99 -8.61 -7.61 37.83
N LEU A 100 -8.12 -8.59 37.06
CA LEU A 100 -7.82 -8.43 35.64
C LEU A 100 -9.08 -8.25 34.77
N TRP A 101 -10.21 -8.78 35.25
CA TRP A 101 -11.45 -8.83 34.46
C TRP A 101 -12.58 -7.94 35.02
N ARG A 102 -12.37 -7.30 36.17
CA ARG A 102 -13.40 -6.54 36.87
C ARG A 102 -14.06 -5.47 35.98
N GLU A 103 -13.27 -4.66 35.29
CA GLU A 103 -13.79 -3.59 34.45
C GLU A 103 -14.39 -4.13 33.13
N THR A 104 -13.76 -5.16 32.55
CA THR A 104 -14.13 -5.71 31.26
C THR A 104 -15.44 -6.47 31.30
N LEU A 105 -15.74 -7.20 32.39
CA LEU A 105 -16.90 -8.04 32.50
C LEU A 105 -18.13 -7.35 33.12
N ALA A 106 -18.01 -6.13 33.62
CA ALA A 106 -19.15 -5.40 34.16
C ALA A 106 -20.29 -5.33 33.13
N SER A 107 -21.47 -5.86 33.50
CA SER A 107 -22.68 -5.93 32.65
C SER A 107 -22.52 -6.70 31.33
N ARG A 108 -21.52 -7.59 31.23
CA ARG A 108 -21.23 -8.38 30.03
C ARG A 108 -21.53 -9.86 30.21
N ARG A 109 -21.72 -10.55 29.08
CA ARG A 109 -21.85 -12.01 29.03
C ARG A 109 -20.47 -12.63 28.87
N PHE A 110 -20.15 -13.62 29.71
CA PHE A 110 -18.84 -14.25 29.65
C PHE A 110 -18.95 -15.77 29.88
N ARG A 111 -17.88 -16.45 29.51
CA ARG A 111 -17.58 -17.81 29.95
C ARG A 111 -16.15 -17.92 30.47
N VAL A 112 -15.87 -18.90 31.31
CA VAL A 112 -14.50 -19.28 31.65
C VAL A 112 -14.13 -20.51 30.85
N SER A 113 -12.93 -20.56 30.29
CA SER A 113 -12.41 -21.70 29.54
C SER A 113 -11.04 -22.09 30.08
N VAL A 114 -10.93 -23.27 30.61
CA VAL A 114 -9.71 -23.83 31.21
C VAL A 114 -9.13 -24.91 30.28
N LYS A 115 -7.96 -24.67 29.74
CA LYS A 115 -7.18 -25.70 29.02
C LYS A 115 -6.18 -26.32 29.97
N ARG A 116 -6.40 -27.58 30.33
CA ARG A 116 -5.55 -28.31 31.27
C ARG A 116 -4.66 -29.32 30.56
N ARG A 117 -3.39 -29.39 30.98
CA ARG A 117 -2.39 -30.38 30.56
C ARG A 117 -1.61 -30.85 31.78
N GLY A 118 -1.24 -32.13 31.77
CA GLY A 118 -0.58 -32.77 32.92
C GLY A 118 -1.56 -33.48 33.84
N GLN A 119 -1.08 -33.94 35.00
CA GLN A 119 -1.88 -34.66 35.98
C GLN A 119 -2.37 -33.73 37.09
N HIS A 120 -3.68 -33.70 37.32
CA HIS A 120 -4.33 -32.89 38.35
C HIS A 120 -5.53 -33.68 38.89
N ASP A 121 -5.82 -33.56 40.18
CA ASP A 121 -6.89 -34.30 40.86
C ASP A 121 -8.31 -33.76 40.60
N PHE A 122 -8.43 -32.82 39.63
CA PHE A 122 -9.70 -32.18 39.27
C PHE A 122 -9.88 -32.08 37.75
N ARG A 123 -11.14 -31.91 37.31
CA ARG A 123 -11.47 -31.67 35.89
C ARG A 123 -11.47 -30.18 35.56
N SER A 124 -11.27 -29.84 34.28
CA SER A 124 -11.31 -28.44 33.83
C SER A 124 -12.61 -27.74 34.20
N GLU A 125 -13.75 -28.46 34.04
CA GLU A 125 -15.08 -27.92 34.35
C GLU A 125 -15.23 -27.55 35.84
N THR A 126 -14.53 -28.25 36.76
CA THR A 126 -14.55 -27.90 38.18
C THR A 126 -13.90 -26.54 38.43
N LEU A 127 -12.75 -26.28 37.84
CA LEU A 127 -12.08 -25.02 37.95
C LEU A 127 -12.84 -23.89 37.21
N GLU A 128 -13.43 -24.20 36.04
CA GLU A 128 -14.25 -23.24 35.28
C GLU A 128 -15.46 -22.76 36.08
N ARG A 129 -16.16 -23.70 36.77
CA ARG A 129 -17.32 -23.37 37.64
C ARG A 129 -16.90 -22.53 38.83
N PHE A 130 -15.81 -22.92 39.50
CA PHE A 130 -15.29 -22.17 40.65
C PHE A 130 -14.93 -20.73 40.27
N LEU A 131 -14.16 -20.56 39.21
CA LEU A 131 -13.73 -19.21 38.73
C LEU A 131 -14.91 -18.40 38.19
N GLY A 132 -15.89 -19.07 37.54
CA GLY A 132 -17.12 -18.42 37.09
C GLY A 132 -17.94 -17.88 38.25
N ALA A 133 -18.06 -18.66 39.37
CA ALA A 133 -18.73 -18.21 40.60
C ALA A 133 -17.99 -17.03 41.24
N ALA A 134 -16.66 -17.10 41.38
CA ALA A 134 -15.85 -16.02 41.94
C ALA A 134 -15.95 -14.72 41.13
N LEU A 135 -15.99 -14.81 39.79
CA LEU A 135 -16.21 -13.66 38.93
C LEU A 135 -17.61 -13.05 39.07
N LEU A 136 -18.67 -13.90 39.20
CA LEU A 136 -20.03 -13.42 39.44
C LEU A 136 -20.19 -12.75 40.79
N GLU A 137 -19.58 -13.31 41.84
CA GLU A 137 -19.57 -12.72 43.19
C GLU A 137 -18.92 -11.30 43.17
N ALA A 138 -17.78 -11.17 42.48
CA ALA A 138 -17.08 -9.91 42.37
C ALA A 138 -17.76 -8.90 41.42
N MET A 139 -18.60 -9.38 40.49
CA MET A 139 -19.28 -8.59 39.46
C MET A 139 -20.74 -9.04 39.28
N PRO A 140 -21.65 -8.60 40.17
CA PRO A 140 -23.06 -9.10 40.18
C PRO A 140 -23.87 -8.75 38.92
N THR A 141 -23.41 -7.76 38.15
CA THR A 141 -24.05 -7.36 36.88
C THR A 141 -23.64 -8.22 35.68
N ALA A 142 -22.55 -8.98 35.78
CA ALA A 142 -22.10 -9.88 34.74
C ALA A 142 -23.00 -11.11 34.65
N ARG A 143 -23.00 -11.81 33.50
CA ARG A 143 -23.79 -13.03 33.28
C ARG A 143 -22.95 -14.12 32.61
N VAL A 144 -23.09 -15.33 33.03
CA VAL A 144 -22.46 -16.48 32.37
C VAL A 144 -23.31 -16.90 31.17
N ASP A 145 -22.67 -16.98 29.99
CA ASP A 145 -23.25 -17.49 28.76
C ASP A 145 -22.24 -18.43 28.08
N LEU A 146 -22.50 -19.73 28.14
CA LEU A 146 -21.60 -20.74 27.57
C LEU A 146 -21.69 -20.83 26.04
N LYS A 147 -22.82 -20.41 25.44
CA LYS A 147 -23.07 -20.56 24.00
C LYS A 147 -22.64 -19.34 23.19
N GLN A 148 -22.96 -18.14 23.66
CA GLN A 148 -22.70 -16.88 22.97
C GLN A 148 -22.08 -15.85 23.92
N PRO A 149 -20.91 -16.13 24.52
CA PRO A 149 -20.25 -15.18 25.40
C PRO A 149 -19.70 -14.00 24.58
N GLU A 150 -19.80 -12.79 25.16
CA GLU A 150 -19.09 -11.62 24.65
C GLU A 150 -17.59 -11.68 24.99
N HIS A 151 -17.29 -12.29 26.15
CA HIS A 151 -15.92 -12.49 26.62
C HIS A 151 -15.65 -13.94 27.01
N ASP A 152 -14.53 -14.47 26.56
CA ASP A 152 -14.04 -15.81 26.89
C ASP A 152 -12.79 -15.66 27.77
N VAL A 153 -12.98 -15.79 29.09
CA VAL A 153 -11.92 -15.72 30.10
C VAL A 153 -11.12 -17.01 30.04
N ARG A 154 -9.95 -16.94 29.39
CA ARG A 154 -9.13 -18.13 29.11
C ARG A 154 -7.96 -18.22 30.07
N LEU A 155 -7.74 -19.41 30.55
CA LEU A 155 -6.53 -19.76 31.28
C LEU A 155 -6.06 -21.17 30.88
N GLU A 156 -4.78 -21.39 30.99
CA GLU A 156 -4.16 -22.67 30.75
C GLU A 156 -3.39 -23.09 31.99
N LEU A 157 -3.59 -24.32 32.41
CA LEU A 157 -2.86 -24.98 33.49
C LEU A 157 -2.04 -26.13 32.90
N HIS A 158 -0.73 -26.01 32.98
CA HIS A 158 0.19 -27.05 32.53
C HIS A 158 1.09 -27.47 33.70
N ASP A 159 0.84 -28.64 34.24
CA ASP A 159 1.41 -29.10 35.48
C ASP A 159 1.24 -28.03 36.59
N ALA A 160 2.29 -27.57 37.20
CA ALA A 160 2.27 -26.52 38.24
C ALA A 160 2.32 -25.09 37.66
N ARG A 161 2.11 -24.88 36.37
CA ARG A 161 2.20 -23.54 35.73
C ARG A 161 0.83 -23.06 35.29
N LEU A 162 0.37 -21.97 35.87
CA LEU A 162 -0.82 -21.22 35.49
C LEU A 162 -0.47 -20.14 34.48
N THR A 163 -1.21 -20.10 33.36
CA THR A 163 -1.12 -19.03 32.36
C THR A 163 -2.49 -18.37 32.22
N LEU A 164 -2.58 -17.09 32.53
CA LEU A 164 -3.76 -16.24 32.38
C LEU A 164 -3.66 -15.48 31.06
N VAL A 165 -4.71 -15.53 30.24
CA VAL A 165 -4.80 -14.72 29.01
C VAL A 165 -5.54 -13.42 29.38
N THR A 166 -4.80 -12.33 29.52
CA THR A 166 -5.36 -11.03 29.95
C THR A 166 -6.00 -10.25 28.81
N ARG A 167 -5.44 -10.37 27.60
CA ARG A 167 -5.95 -9.69 26.40
C ARG A 167 -5.73 -10.54 25.15
N ARG A 168 -6.60 -10.35 24.17
CA ARG A 168 -6.50 -11.00 22.84
C ARG A 168 -6.58 -9.95 21.75
N LEU A 169 -5.67 -10.04 20.78
CA LEU A 169 -5.61 -9.15 19.63
C LEU A 169 -5.64 -9.99 18.35
N SER A 170 -6.41 -9.56 17.37
CA SER A 170 -6.44 -10.19 16.06
C SER A 170 -5.13 -9.93 15.31
N GLY A 171 -4.55 -10.97 14.72
CA GLY A 171 -3.43 -10.85 13.80
C GLY A 171 -3.88 -10.70 12.35
N LEU A 172 -2.92 -10.47 11.44
CA LEU A 172 -3.18 -10.26 10.01
C LEU A 172 -3.67 -11.54 9.30
N GLY A 173 -3.37 -12.71 9.84
CA GLY A 173 -3.58 -13.99 9.13
C GLY A 173 -2.60 -14.19 7.99
N GLY A 174 -2.95 -15.06 7.04
CA GLY A 174 -2.15 -15.31 5.85
C GLY A 174 -0.89 -16.13 6.07
N TYR A 175 0.12 -15.98 5.21
CA TYR A 175 1.37 -16.71 5.27
C TYR A 175 2.57 -15.79 5.60
N PRO A 176 3.58 -16.29 6.30
CA PRO A 176 4.78 -15.50 6.61
C PRO A 176 5.43 -14.98 5.34
N MET A 177 5.75 -13.68 5.31
CA MET A 177 6.37 -13.03 4.16
C MET A 177 7.70 -13.72 3.80
N GLY A 178 7.93 -13.87 2.50
CA GLY A 178 9.09 -14.57 1.93
C GLY A 178 8.85 -16.06 1.66
N THR A 179 7.76 -16.67 2.19
CA THR A 179 7.47 -18.11 1.96
C THR A 179 6.95 -18.39 0.55
N GLN A 180 6.42 -17.39 -0.16
CA GLN A 180 5.91 -17.52 -1.53
C GLN A 180 6.80 -16.81 -2.57
N GLY A 181 8.05 -16.50 -2.19
CA GLY A 181 8.97 -15.78 -3.05
C GLY A 181 8.74 -14.27 -3.03
N GLN A 182 8.93 -13.63 -4.18
CA GLN A 182 8.88 -12.16 -4.31
C GLN A 182 8.21 -11.70 -5.61
N ALA A 183 7.71 -10.47 -5.62
CA ALA A 183 7.05 -9.89 -6.78
C ALA A 183 7.32 -8.38 -6.88
N LEU A 184 7.06 -7.81 -8.06
CA LEU A 184 7.11 -6.37 -8.33
C LEU A 184 5.68 -5.83 -8.44
N ALA A 185 5.26 -4.99 -7.50
CA ALA A 185 3.98 -4.33 -7.54
C ALA A 185 4.11 -2.99 -8.28
N LEU A 186 3.27 -2.80 -9.28
CA LEU A 186 3.11 -1.52 -9.96
C LEU A 186 2.25 -0.63 -9.06
N THR A 187 2.80 0.49 -8.61
CA THR A 187 2.14 1.38 -7.67
C THR A 187 1.90 2.78 -8.25
N SER A 188 0.74 3.34 -7.99
CA SER A 188 0.34 4.66 -8.47
C SER A 188 0.01 5.65 -7.34
N GLY A 189 0.04 5.21 -6.08
CA GLY A 189 -0.38 6.00 -4.93
C GLY A 189 -1.90 6.13 -4.74
N GLY A 190 -2.72 5.70 -5.70
CA GLY A 190 -4.19 5.61 -5.54
C GLY A 190 -4.62 4.47 -4.63
N TYR A 191 -5.94 4.25 -4.49
CA TYR A 191 -6.49 3.25 -3.58
C TYR A 191 -6.14 1.81 -3.95
N ASP A 192 -6.12 1.47 -5.24
CA ASP A 192 -6.12 0.07 -5.71
C ASP A 192 -4.74 -0.59 -5.56
N SER A 193 -3.68 0.09 -5.98
CA SER A 193 -2.34 -0.52 -6.03
C SER A 193 -1.75 -0.88 -4.66
N PRO A 194 -1.90 -0.06 -3.57
CA PRO A 194 -1.41 -0.45 -2.25
C PRO A 194 -2.23 -1.60 -1.64
N VAL A 195 -3.56 -1.64 -1.90
CA VAL A 195 -4.40 -2.76 -1.45
C VAL A 195 -4.00 -4.05 -2.15
N ALA A 196 -3.75 -4.01 -3.46
CA ALA A 196 -3.26 -5.17 -4.20
C ALA A 196 -1.91 -5.69 -3.65
N ALA A 197 -0.96 -4.78 -3.42
CA ALA A 197 0.33 -5.14 -2.84
C ALA A 197 0.17 -5.75 -1.44
N TRP A 198 -0.65 -5.14 -0.57
CA TRP A 198 -0.93 -5.63 0.77
C TRP A 198 -1.54 -7.05 0.77
N GLN A 199 -2.49 -7.32 -0.12
CA GLN A 199 -3.07 -8.65 -0.23
C GLN A 199 -2.01 -9.70 -0.60
N MET A 200 -1.07 -9.36 -1.49
CA MET A 200 0.02 -10.26 -1.86
C MET A 200 1.04 -10.42 -0.74
N MET A 201 1.37 -9.36 0.00
CA MET A 201 2.20 -9.42 1.20
C MET A 201 1.58 -10.35 2.25
N ARG A 202 0.26 -10.25 2.47
CA ARG A 202 -0.50 -11.13 3.36
C ARG A 202 -0.47 -12.61 2.89
N ARG A 203 -0.36 -12.86 1.58
CA ARG A 203 -0.19 -14.22 1.02
C ARG A 203 1.25 -14.73 1.05
N GLY A 204 2.18 -13.97 1.63
CA GLY A 204 3.55 -14.39 1.88
C GLY A 204 4.57 -13.97 0.81
N LEU A 205 4.19 -13.11 -0.14
CA LEU A 205 5.11 -12.55 -1.12
C LEU A 205 5.90 -11.38 -0.52
N LYS A 206 7.22 -11.37 -0.70
CA LYS A 206 8.05 -10.20 -0.51
C LYS A 206 7.83 -9.27 -1.70
N THR A 207 7.23 -8.10 -1.47
CA THR A 207 6.77 -7.20 -2.53
C THR A 207 7.70 -6.00 -2.66
N HIS A 208 8.32 -5.83 -3.83
CA HIS A 208 9.02 -4.64 -4.27
C HIS A 208 8.04 -3.73 -5.02
N PHE A 209 8.35 -2.44 -5.15
CA PHE A 209 7.43 -1.45 -5.71
C PHE A 209 8.05 -0.77 -6.92
N LEU A 210 7.27 -0.60 -7.98
CA LEU A 210 7.62 0.16 -9.17
C LEU A 210 6.59 1.27 -9.38
N TYR A 211 7.06 2.50 -9.38
CA TYR A 211 6.30 3.69 -9.68
C TYR A 211 6.71 4.24 -11.05
N PHE A 212 5.73 4.52 -11.89
CA PHE A 212 5.92 5.23 -13.14
C PHE A 212 5.65 6.70 -12.91
N ASP A 213 6.68 7.52 -12.91
CA ASP A 213 6.58 8.95 -12.64
C ASP A 213 6.01 9.68 -13.87
N LEU A 214 4.77 10.10 -13.75
CA LEU A 214 4.03 10.91 -14.70
C LEU A 214 3.64 12.26 -14.11
N GLY A 215 3.72 12.45 -12.80
CA GLY A 215 3.20 13.59 -12.07
C GLY A 215 4.26 14.44 -11.35
N GLY A 216 5.53 14.11 -11.52
CA GLY A 216 6.65 14.86 -10.92
C GLY A 216 6.84 14.62 -9.42
N PRO A 217 7.72 15.41 -8.79
CA PRO A 217 8.26 15.16 -7.44
C PRO A 217 7.21 15.15 -6.35
N ASP A 218 6.19 15.97 -6.42
CA ASP A 218 5.15 16.05 -5.39
C ASP A 218 4.28 14.80 -5.38
N GLN A 219 3.95 14.29 -6.56
CA GLN A 219 3.22 13.02 -6.67
C GLN A 219 4.09 11.85 -6.21
N GLU A 220 5.36 11.80 -6.61
CA GLU A 220 6.30 10.76 -6.15
C GLU A 220 6.43 10.78 -4.62
N ARG A 221 6.50 11.96 -3.98
CA ARG A 221 6.55 12.09 -2.52
C ARG A 221 5.35 11.42 -1.85
N VAL A 222 4.14 11.64 -2.35
CA VAL A 222 2.93 11.00 -1.83
C VAL A 222 2.97 9.47 -2.04
N VAL A 223 3.40 9.02 -3.21
CA VAL A 223 3.55 7.58 -3.48
C VAL A 223 4.57 6.92 -2.53
N ARG A 224 5.68 7.59 -2.24
CA ARG A 224 6.67 7.15 -1.23
C ARG A 224 6.06 7.06 0.16
N GLN A 225 5.23 8.03 0.57
CA GLN A 225 4.51 7.99 1.84
C GLN A 225 3.53 6.82 1.92
N VAL A 226 2.80 6.53 0.84
CA VAL A 226 1.90 5.36 0.74
C VAL A 226 2.69 4.06 0.90
N VAL A 227 3.80 3.92 0.19
CA VAL A 227 4.66 2.72 0.28
C VAL A 227 5.31 2.59 1.66
N ASP A 228 5.79 3.69 2.27
CA ASP A 228 6.34 3.69 3.62
C ASP A 228 5.30 3.25 4.66
N ARG A 229 4.09 3.78 4.58
CA ARG A 229 2.96 3.39 5.44
C ARG A 229 2.69 1.89 5.34
N LEU A 230 2.61 1.39 4.11
CA LEU A 230 2.38 -0.02 3.85
C LEU A 230 3.54 -0.90 4.34
N TRP A 231 4.78 -0.50 4.05
CA TRP A 231 5.96 -1.23 4.47
C TRP A 231 6.13 -1.23 5.99
N ARG A 232 5.99 -0.09 6.66
CA ARG A 232 6.06 -0.02 8.13
C ARG A 232 4.96 -0.84 8.79
N GLY A 233 3.75 -0.83 8.24
CA GLY A 233 2.62 -1.57 8.80
C GLY A 233 2.74 -3.08 8.65
N TYR A 234 3.20 -3.55 7.49
CA TYR A 234 3.04 -4.94 7.08
C TYR A 234 4.31 -5.59 6.49
N GLY A 235 5.28 -4.80 6.06
CA GLY A 235 6.46 -5.24 5.31
C GLY A 235 7.79 -5.13 6.06
N ALA A 236 7.82 -4.55 7.26
CA ALA A 236 9.04 -4.17 7.99
C ALA A 236 9.98 -5.34 8.33
N SER A 237 9.53 -6.58 8.17
CA SER A 237 10.39 -7.76 8.35
C SER A 237 11.45 -7.92 7.25
N HIS A 238 11.27 -7.26 6.09
CA HIS A 238 12.16 -7.34 4.94
C HIS A 238 12.46 -5.95 4.39
N ARG A 239 13.68 -5.73 3.94
CA ARG A 239 14.00 -4.59 3.09
C ARG A 239 13.56 -4.92 1.67
N VAL A 240 12.87 -3.98 1.04
CA VAL A 240 12.40 -4.05 -0.34
C VAL A 240 12.85 -2.81 -1.10
N ASP A 241 12.82 -2.86 -2.42
CA ASP A 241 13.18 -1.75 -3.27
C ASP A 241 11.92 -1.01 -3.69
N PHE A 242 11.98 0.31 -3.67
CA PHE A 242 11.09 1.22 -4.37
C PHE A 242 11.84 1.74 -5.58
N ILE A 243 11.27 1.55 -6.75
CA ILE A 243 11.85 1.92 -8.03
C ILE A 243 10.98 3.01 -8.62
N SER A 244 11.55 4.17 -8.88
CA SER A 244 10.89 5.28 -9.57
C SER A 244 11.44 5.37 -10.98
N MET A 245 10.55 5.42 -11.98
CA MET A 245 10.90 5.44 -13.40
C MET A 245 10.25 6.65 -14.07
N PRO A 246 11.02 7.59 -14.63
CA PRO A 246 10.46 8.71 -15.37
C PRO A 246 9.75 8.20 -16.63
N PHE A 247 8.46 8.52 -16.79
CA PHE A 247 7.63 7.90 -17.84
C PHE A 247 6.89 8.92 -18.72
N VAL A 248 7.09 10.22 -18.50
CA VAL A 248 6.45 11.31 -19.25
C VAL A 248 6.82 11.23 -20.72
N GLU A 249 8.10 11.01 -21.06
CA GLU A 249 8.55 10.93 -22.45
C GLU A 249 7.97 9.70 -23.18
N VAL A 250 7.84 8.57 -22.47
CA VAL A 250 7.17 7.37 -23.02
C VAL A 250 5.70 7.68 -23.32
N MET A 251 5.01 8.37 -22.40
CA MET A 251 3.63 8.78 -22.61
C MET A 251 3.50 9.72 -23.80
N ASN A 252 4.36 10.73 -23.92
CA ASN A 252 4.38 11.68 -25.02
C ASN A 252 4.62 10.96 -26.38
N ALA A 253 5.56 10.02 -26.42
CA ALA A 253 5.83 9.22 -27.62
C ALA A 253 4.62 8.37 -28.05
N ILE A 254 3.93 7.76 -27.09
CA ILE A 254 2.70 6.99 -27.36
C ILE A 254 1.63 7.90 -27.99
N GLN A 255 1.47 9.11 -27.48
CA GLN A 255 0.42 10.01 -27.96
C GLN A 255 0.73 10.62 -29.35
N ARG A 256 2.01 10.70 -29.72
CA ARG A 256 2.40 11.08 -31.09
C ARG A 256 2.11 9.97 -32.13
N THR A 257 2.12 8.69 -31.70
CA THR A 257 2.10 7.55 -32.63
C THR A 257 0.84 6.71 -32.56
N ALA A 258 0.19 6.63 -31.41
CA ALA A 258 -0.98 5.78 -31.21
C ALA A 258 -2.29 6.57 -31.30
N PRO A 259 -3.35 5.99 -31.93
CA PRO A 259 -4.68 6.57 -31.90
C PRO A 259 -5.17 6.82 -30.46
N ALA A 260 -5.75 7.97 -30.18
CA ALA A 260 -6.20 8.39 -28.85
C ALA A 260 -7.12 7.35 -28.16
N ALA A 261 -7.94 6.63 -28.92
CA ALA A 261 -8.81 5.56 -28.38
C ALA A 261 -8.04 4.32 -27.87
N LEU A 262 -6.79 4.13 -28.28
CA LEU A 262 -5.95 2.97 -27.94
C LEU A 262 -4.79 3.35 -27.00
N ALA A 263 -4.47 4.63 -26.87
CA ALA A 263 -3.30 5.13 -26.16
C ALA A 263 -3.17 4.60 -24.71
N GLY A 264 -4.29 4.48 -23.96
CA GLY A 264 -4.27 3.96 -22.60
C GLY A 264 -3.92 2.46 -22.52
N VAL A 265 -4.32 1.66 -23.50
CA VAL A 265 -3.94 0.24 -23.56
C VAL A 265 -2.47 0.11 -23.96
N VAL A 266 -2.01 0.90 -24.93
CA VAL A 266 -0.60 0.96 -25.34
C VAL A 266 0.28 1.39 -24.19
N LEU A 267 -0.11 2.43 -23.43
CA LEU A 267 0.63 2.88 -22.25
C LEU A 267 0.80 1.75 -21.21
N LYS A 268 -0.30 1.05 -20.86
CA LYS A 268 -0.23 -0.06 -19.91
C LYS A 268 0.65 -1.20 -20.43
N ARG A 269 0.66 -1.47 -21.73
CA ARG A 269 1.55 -2.47 -22.32
C ARG A 269 3.02 -2.05 -22.23
N MET A 270 3.35 -0.77 -22.45
CA MET A 270 4.72 -0.25 -22.25
C MET A 270 5.14 -0.30 -20.80
N MET A 271 4.24 0.04 -19.85
CA MET A 271 4.47 -0.13 -18.42
C MET A 271 4.79 -1.59 -18.05
N VAL A 272 4.03 -2.54 -18.61
CA VAL A 272 4.26 -3.98 -18.38
C VAL A 272 5.59 -4.43 -18.97
N ARG A 273 5.97 -3.98 -20.18
CA ARG A 273 7.28 -4.28 -20.77
C ARG A 273 8.43 -3.74 -19.93
N ALA A 274 8.33 -2.49 -19.49
CA ALA A 274 9.31 -1.88 -18.58
C ALA A 274 9.40 -2.65 -17.26
N ALA A 275 8.25 -2.97 -16.65
CA ALA A 275 8.18 -3.77 -15.42
C ALA A 275 8.82 -5.15 -15.57
N ASN A 276 8.63 -5.83 -16.71
CA ASN A 276 9.29 -7.11 -17.00
C ASN A 276 10.82 -7.00 -17.04
N ARG A 277 11.35 -5.90 -17.61
CA ARG A 277 12.81 -5.67 -17.69
C ARG A 277 13.39 -5.38 -16.30
N ILE A 278 12.69 -4.56 -15.50
CA ILE A 278 13.06 -4.34 -14.08
C ILE A 278 12.98 -5.65 -13.30
N ALA A 279 11.88 -6.39 -13.42
CA ALA A 279 11.70 -7.66 -12.74
C ALA A 279 12.77 -8.70 -13.13
N GLN A 280 13.25 -8.67 -14.38
CA GLN A 280 14.36 -9.51 -14.82
C GLN A 280 15.69 -9.13 -14.13
N ARG A 281 16.01 -7.83 -14.05
CA ARG A 281 17.22 -7.34 -13.37
C ARG A 281 17.23 -7.71 -11.87
N HIS A 282 16.06 -7.60 -11.22
CA HIS A 282 15.89 -7.92 -9.78
C HIS A 282 15.52 -9.39 -9.52
N ARG A 283 15.43 -10.24 -10.55
CA ARG A 283 15.07 -11.68 -10.46
C ARG A 283 13.69 -11.89 -9.79
N LEU A 284 12.73 -11.04 -10.11
CA LEU A 284 11.36 -11.11 -9.57
C LEU A 284 10.49 -11.93 -10.53
N PRO A 285 9.84 -13.03 -10.07
CA PRO A 285 9.14 -13.97 -10.95
C PRO A 285 7.74 -13.51 -11.38
N ALA A 286 7.15 -12.51 -10.72
CA ALA A 286 5.79 -12.05 -10.97
C ALA A 286 5.65 -10.54 -10.86
N LEU A 287 4.65 -10.00 -11.55
CA LEU A 287 4.17 -8.63 -11.39
C LEU A 287 2.87 -8.63 -10.57
N VAL A 288 2.56 -7.53 -9.90
CA VAL A 288 1.28 -7.31 -9.19
C VAL A 288 0.69 -5.99 -9.67
N THR A 289 -0.59 -5.99 -10.00
CA THR A 289 -1.33 -4.78 -10.38
C THR A 289 -2.62 -4.64 -9.58
N GLY A 290 -3.10 -3.40 -9.41
CA GLY A 290 -4.37 -3.07 -8.77
C GLY A 290 -5.56 -3.11 -9.73
N ASP A 291 -5.48 -3.82 -10.85
CA ASP A 291 -6.58 -3.86 -11.81
C ASP A 291 -7.80 -4.60 -11.23
N ALA A 292 -8.98 -4.00 -11.39
CA ALA A 292 -10.28 -4.60 -11.13
C ALA A 292 -11.09 -4.65 -12.43
N LEU A 293 -11.80 -5.76 -12.69
CA LEU A 293 -12.50 -5.96 -13.95
C LEU A 293 -13.58 -4.88 -14.16
N ALA A 294 -13.56 -4.25 -15.32
CA ALA A 294 -14.53 -3.24 -15.78
C ALA A 294 -14.56 -1.93 -14.91
N GLN A 295 -13.62 -1.69 -14.03
CA GLN A 295 -13.59 -0.45 -13.24
C GLN A 295 -13.29 0.77 -14.13
N VAL A 296 -12.36 0.64 -15.08
CA VAL A 296 -12.07 1.64 -16.10
C VAL A 296 -11.92 0.99 -17.47
N SER A 297 -11.96 1.78 -18.53
CA SER A 297 -11.96 1.29 -19.93
C SER A 297 -10.78 0.36 -20.28
N SER A 298 -9.59 0.61 -19.73
CA SER A 298 -8.42 -0.25 -19.93
C SER A 298 -8.50 -1.59 -19.18
N GLN A 299 -9.49 -1.75 -18.30
CA GLN A 299 -9.71 -2.95 -17.48
C GLN A 299 -10.90 -3.81 -18.00
N SER A 300 -11.35 -3.60 -19.23
CA SER A 300 -12.21 -4.59 -19.87
C SER A 300 -11.46 -5.92 -20.06
N LEU A 301 -12.17 -7.03 -20.09
CA LEU A 301 -11.55 -8.36 -20.23
C LEU A 301 -10.66 -8.44 -21.50
N THR A 302 -11.12 -7.86 -22.61
CA THR A 302 -10.35 -7.79 -23.87
C THR A 302 -9.05 -7.01 -23.68
N ASN A 303 -9.13 -5.82 -23.06
CA ASN A 303 -7.95 -4.98 -22.84
C ASN A 303 -6.97 -5.61 -21.84
N LEU A 304 -7.47 -6.25 -20.77
CA LEU A 304 -6.61 -6.99 -19.83
C LEU A 304 -5.87 -8.12 -20.55
N GLY A 305 -6.53 -8.88 -21.43
CA GLY A 305 -5.86 -9.91 -22.22
C GLY A 305 -4.77 -9.36 -23.16
N LEU A 306 -5.02 -8.20 -23.78
CA LEU A 306 -4.03 -7.51 -24.62
C LEU A 306 -2.85 -6.98 -23.80
N ILE A 307 -3.09 -6.50 -22.58
CA ILE A 307 -2.04 -6.06 -21.64
C ILE A 307 -1.21 -7.27 -21.19
N ASP A 308 -1.86 -8.40 -20.87
CA ASP A 308 -1.18 -9.64 -20.47
C ASP A 308 -0.26 -10.17 -21.56
N ALA A 309 -0.67 -10.05 -22.83
CA ALA A 309 0.15 -10.46 -23.97
C ALA A 309 1.48 -9.68 -24.09
N ALA A 310 1.64 -8.55 -23.40
CA ALA A 310 2.90 -7.82 -23.30
C ALA A 310 3.82 -8.31 -22.15
N SER A 311 3.34 -9.24 -21.31
CA SER A 311 4.09 -9.75 -20.16
C SER A 311 4.75 -11.09 -20.44
N ALA A 312 6.02 -11.22 -20.05
CA ALA A 312 6.74 -12.50 -19.99
C ALA A 312 6.59 -13.20 -18.63
N ARG A 313 5.86 -12.59 -17.68
CA ARG A 313 5.68 -13.07 -16.30
C ARG A 313 4.19 -13.08 -15.93
N PRO A 314 3.77 -13.92 -14.98
CA PRO A 314 2.43 -13.83 -14.42
C PRO A 314 2.14 -12.42 -13.89
N ILE A 315 0.98 -11.85 -14.25
CA ILE A 315 0.45 -10.64 -13.64
C ILE A 315 -0.60 -11.06 -12.61
N LEU A 316 -0.31 -10.85 -11.34
CA LEU A 316 -1.22 -11.14 -10.23
C LEU A 316 -2.16 -9.95 -10.04
N ARG A 317 -3.46 -10.21 -10.10
CA ARG A 317 -4.53 -9.21 -9.94
C ARG A 317 -5.43 -9.58 -8.76
N PRO A 318 -4.99 -9.32 -7.53
CA PRO A 318 -5.77 -9.74 -6.36
C PRO A 318 -7.13 -9.05 -6.25
N LEU A 319 -7.31 -7.90 -6.91
CA LEU A 319 -8.54 -7.11 -6.88
C LEU A 319 -9.48 -7.37 -8.06
N ILE A 320 -9.20 -8.34 -8.91
CA ILE A 320 -9.90 -8.53 -10.20
C ILE A 320 -11.43 -8.64 -10.06
N ALA A 321 -11.92 -9.20 -8.97
CA ALA A 321 -13.34 -9.38 -8.67
C ALA A 321 -13.86 -8.47 -7.53
N SER A 322 -13.06 -7.50 -7.08
CA SER A 322 -13.44 -6.59 -6.01
C SER A 322 -14.17 -5.38 -6.56
N ASP A 323 -15.23 -4.94 -5.87
CA ASP A 323 -15.85 -3.65 -6.12
C ASP A 323 -15.06 -2.48 -5.50
N LYS A 324 -15.31 -1.27 -6.00
CA LYS A 324 -14.57 -0.06 -5.57
C LYS A 324 -14.76 0.25 -4.09
N GLN A 325 -15.96 0.01 -3.53
CA GLN A 325 -16.23 0.26 -2.12
C GLN A 325 -15.41 -0.64 -1.22
N THR A 326 -15.37 -1.93 -1.52
CA THR A 326 -14.52 -2.90 -0.81
C THR A 326 -13.03 -2.51 -0.84
N ILE A 327 -12.53 -2.02 -1.99
CA ILE A 327 -11.15 -1.57 -2.12
C ILE A 327 -10.88 -0.35 -1.24
N ILE A 328 -11.79 0.65 -1.25
CA ILE A 328 -11.66 1.85 -0.40
C ILE A 328 -11.67 1.49 1.08
N GLU A 329 -12.55 0.58 1.52
CA GLU A 329 -12.60 0.09 2.90
C GLU A 329 -11.28 -0.58 3.31
N GLN A 330 -10.71 -1.39 2.42
CA GLN A 330 -9.40 -2.00 2.65
C GLN A 330 -8.28 -0.95 2.70
N ALA A 331 -8.31 0.06 1.82
CA ALA A 331 -7.35 1.16 1.83
C ALA A 331 -7.41 1.96 3.15
N ARG A 332 -8.61 2.20 3.68
CA ARG A 332 -8.80 2.80 5.02
C ARG A 332 -8.23 1.90 6.11
N HIS A 333 -8.53 0.60 6.04
CA HIS A 333 -8.04 -0.37 7.03
C HIS A 333 -6.50 -0.42 7.08
N ILE A 334 -5.82 -0.33 5.95
CA ILE A 334 -4.35 -0.33 5.89
C ILE A 334 -3.73 1.06 6.07
N GLY A 335 -4.56 2.11 6.21
CA GLY A 335 -4.13 3.48 6.48
C GLY A 335 -3.52 4.20 5.29
N THR A 336 -3.86 3.81 4.05
CA THR A 336 -3.38 4.45 2.81
C THR A 336 -4.42 5.35 2.14
N ALA A 337 -5.70 5.29 2.57
CA ALA A 337 -6.79 6.01 1.94
C ALA A 337 -6.60 7.53 1.99
N GLU A 338 -6.27 8.08 3.16
CA GLU A 338 -6.07 9.52 3.37
C GLU A 338 -4.94 10.09 2.49
N LEU A 339 -3.89 9.30 2.24
CA LEU A 339 -2.78 9.70 1.38
C LEU A 339 -3.16 9.66 -0.11
N ALA A 340 -4.11 8.79 -0.47
CA ALA A 340 -4.59 8.64 -1.85
C ALA A 340 -5.61 9.73 -2.23
N GLU A 341 -6.26 10.36 -1.24
CA GLU A 341 -7.22 11.44 -1.46
C GLU A 341 -6.52 12.65 -2.10
N GLY A 342 -7.07 13.14 -3.20
CA GLY A 342 -6.52 14.29 -3.93
C GLY A 342 -5.43 13.98 -4.95
N LEU A 343 -4.97 12.73 -5.06
CA LEU A 343 -4.07 12.37 -6.16
C LEU A 343 -4.84 12.26 -7.49
N PRO A 344 -4.38 12.95 -8.55
CA PRO A 344 -5.01 12.87 -9.85
C PRO A 344 -4.80 11.49 -10.49
N GLU A 345 -5.83 10.92 -11.09
CA GLU A 345 -5.72 9.70 -11.91
C GLU A 345 -5.16 10.05 -13.30
N VAL A 346 -3.85 10.03 -13.45
CA VAL A 346 -3.18 10.39 -14.70
C VAL A 346 -3.44 9.37 -15.82
N CYS A 347 -3.46 8.07 -15.51
CA CYS A 347 -3.63 7.02 -16.52
C CYS A 347 -5.01 7.04 -17.21
N GLY A 348 -6.04 7.59 -16.56
CA GLY A 348 -7.38 7.71 -17.13
C GLY A 348 -7.51 8.83 -18.17
N THR A 349 -6.64 9.82 -18.11
CA THR A 349 -6.73 11.04 -18.95
C THR A 349 -6.09 10.88 -20.34
N ILE A 350 -5.28 9.84 -20.55
CA ILE A 350 -4.52 9.64 -21.79
C ILE A 350 -5.40 9.18 -22.97
N SER A 351 -6.53 8.53 -22.70
CA SER A 351 -7.40 7.98 -23.74
C SER A 351 -8.65 8.83 -23.92
N ARG A 352 -8.98 9.10 -25.17
CA ARG A 352 -10.24 9.74 -25.54
C ARG A 352 -11.15 8.74 -26.24
N LYS A 353 -12.45 8.69 -25.83
CA LYS A 353 -13.41 7.68 -26.32
C LYS A 353 -12.77 6.29 -26.37
N PRO A 354 -12.27 5.78 -25.23
CA PRO A 354 -11.42 4.60 -25.22
C PRO A 354 -12.14 3.38 -25.81
N ASN A 355 -11.41 2.60 -26.61
CA ASN A 355 -11.93 1.36 -27.16
C ASN A 355 -11.79 0.23 -26.13
N THR A 356 -12.91 -0.35 -25.70
CA THR A 356 -12.95 -1.44 -24.71
C THR A 356 -12.83 -2.83 -25.34
N ARG A 357 -12.88 -2.93 -26.69
CA ARG A 357 -12.81 -4.20 -27.45
C ARG A 357 -11.98 -4.05 -28.74
N PRO A 358 -10.76 -3.54 -28.70
CA PRO A 358 -9.92 -3.45 -29.87
C PRO A 358 -9.49 -4.83 -30.36
N LYS A 359 -9.31 -4.97 -31.66
CA LYS A 359 -8.67 -6.17 -32.22
C LYS A 359 -7.17 -6.15 -31.90
N PRO A 360 -6.51 -7.31 -31.66
CA PRO A 360 -5.09 -7.39 -31.36
C PRO A 360 -4.20 -6.69 -32.39
N GLU A 361 -4.54 -6.86 -33.71
CA GLU A 361 -3.78 -6.27 -34.82
C GLU A 361 -3.72 -4.74 -34.70
N ARG A 362 -4.82 -4.08 -34.31
CA ARG A 362 -4.87 -2.63 -34.15
C ARG A 362 -3.98 -2.12 -33.01
N ILE A 363 -3.77 -2.91 -31.97
CA ILE A 363 -2.84 -2.57 -30.89
C ILE A 363 -1.40 -2.71 -31.38
N LEU A 364 -1.09 -3.76 -32.13
CA LEU A 364 0.24 -3.97 -32.71
C LEU A 364 0.58 -2.87 -33.74
N ASP A 365 -0.39 -2.49 -34.59
CA ASP A 365 -0.22 -1.36 -35.51
C ASP A 365 0.03 -0.04 -34.78
N ALA A 366 -0.72 0.21 -33.67
CA ALA A 366 -0.54 1.41 -32.85
C ALA A 366 0.84 1.44 -32.14
N GLU A 367 1.45 0.30 -31.89
CA GLU A 367 2.80 0.18 -31.33
C GLU A 367 3.91 0.25 -32.39
N ALA A 368 3.62 -0.01 -33.65
CA ALA A 368 4.62 -0.12 -34.71
C ALA A 368 5.42 1.16 -34.93
N GLY A 369 4.80 2.33 -34.69
CA GLY A 369 5.46 3.64 -34.79
C GLY A 369 6.16 4.10 -33.50
N PHE A 370 6.10 3.32 -32.42
CA PHE A 370 6.72 3.70 -31.13
C PHE A 370 8.23 3.45 -31.16
N ASP A 371 9.02 4.48 -30.86
CA ASP A 371 10.47 4.36 -30.73
C ASP A 371 10.83 3.65 -29.41
N GLN A 372 11.36 2.43 -29.50
CA GLN A 372 11.75 1.63 -28.36
C GLN A 372 12.91 2.25 -27.55
N SER A 373 13.72 3.11 -28.16
CA SER A 373 14.82 3.79 -27.46
C SER A 373 14.32 4.67 -26.31
N VAL A 374 13.14 5.30 -26.46
CA VAL A 374 12.49 6.11 -25.41
C VAL A 374 12.16 5.26 -24.18
N LEU A 375 11.70 4.02 -24.39
CA LEU A 375 11.45 3.08 -23.28
C LEU A 375 12.75 2.62 -22.63
N ASP A 376 13.79 2.37 -23.44
CA ASP A 376 15.12 1.96 -22.97
C ASP A 376 15.75 3.03 -22.09
N ASP A 377 15.65 4.29 -22.49
CA ASP A 377 16.13 5.46 -21.74
C ASP A 377 15.37 5.64 -20.43
N ALA A 378 14.05 5.50 -20.43
CA ALA A 378 13.25 5.55 -19.21
C ALA A 378 13.67 4.47 -18.20
N ILE A 379 13.91 3.24 -18.67
CA ILE A 379 14.39 2.12 -17.85
C ILE A 379 15.83 2.36 -17.34
N ALA A 380 16.68 2.99 -18.15
CA ALA A 380 18.06 3.31 -17.76
C ALA A 380 18.11 4.39 -16.67
N ARG A 381 17.20 5.35 -16.71
CA ARG A 381 17.07 6.45 -15.73
C ARG A 381 16.28 6.08 -14.48
N ALA A 382 15.78 4.84 -14.36
CA ALA A 382 15.06 4.41 -13.17
C ALA A 382 15.97 4.48 -11.92
N SER A 383 15.49 5.12 -10.87
CA SER A 383 16.16 5.23 -9.58
C SER A 383 15.64 4.17 -8.61
N VAL A 384 16.47 3.74 -7.66
CA VAL A 384 16.13 2.71 -6.67
C VAL A 384 16.40 3.24 -5.27
N VAL A 385 15.38 3.20 -4.42
CA VAL A 385 15.45 3.57 -3.01
C VAL A 385 15.04 2.39 -2.13
N ARG A 386 15.77 2.17 -1.05
CA ARG A 386 15.42 1.11 -0.09
C ARG A 386 14.24 1.53 0.79
N SER A 387 13.41 0.57 1.16
CA SER A 387 12.21 0.81 1.98
C SER A 387 12.46 1.47 3.34
N ASP A 388 13.64 1.30 3.91
CA ASP A 388 14.06 1.95 5.15
C ASP A 388 14.57 3.40 4.96
N GLN A 389 14.64 3.89 3.72
CA GLN A 389 15.14 5.22 3.34
C GLN A 389 14.13 6.03 2.51
N LEU A 390 12.88 5.56 2.37
CA LEU A 390 11.87 6.15 1.50
C LEU A 390 11.57 7.63 1.77
N LEU A 391 11.62 8.05 3.03
CA LEU A 391 11.29 9.39 3.49
C LEU A 391 12.53 10.22 3.87
N ASN A 392 13.74 9.74 3.59
CA ASN A 392 14.95 10.53 3.78
C ASN A 392 15.02 11.61 2.69
N GLU A 393 15.38 12.84 3.06
CA GLU A 393 15.49 13.98 2.14
C GLU A 393 16.65 13.81 1.16
N ASP A 394 17.70 13.07 1.54
CA ASP A 394 18.88 12.79 0.70
C ASP A 394 18.69 11.51 -0.11
N VAL A 395 17.95 11.57 -1.22
CA VAL A 395 17.89 10.45 -2.17
C VAL A 395 18.88 10.67 -3.29
N PRO A 396 19.90 9.79 -3.48
CA PRO A 396 20.84 9.88 -4.59
C PRO A 396 20.09 9.73 -5.93
N GLY A 397 20.21 10.71 -6.81
CA GLY A 397 19.60 10.71 -8.15
C GLY A 397 19.18 12.09 -8.64
N ARG A 398 19.31 13.11 -7.81
CA ARG A 398 19.15 14.52 -8.15
C ARG A 398 20.39 15.30 -7.76
N GLU A 399 21.54 14.96 -8.29
CA GLU A 399 22.64 15.92 -8.38
C GLU A 399 22.26 16.92 -9.47
N ASP A 400 22.28 18.21 -9.09
CA ASP A 400 22.17 19.42 -9.90
C ASP A 400 20.77 19.98 -10.23
N ALA A 401 19.84 20.02 -9.28
CA ALA A 401 18.76 21.02 -9.32
C ALA A 401 18.23 21.34 -7.91
N VAL A 402 19.08 21.78 -6.99
CA VAL A 402 18.63 22.40 -5.74
C VAL A 402 19.32 23.72 -5.55
N ALA A 403 18.68 24.76 -6.04
CA ALA A 403 18.79 26.07 -5.42
C ALA A 403 17.34 26.46 -5.02
N THR A 404 17.08 26.34 -3.72
CA THR A 404 16.13 27.14 -2.94
C THR A 404 14.79 27.50 -3.58
N ALA A 405 13.73 26.67 -3.35
CA ALA A 405 12.40 27.20 -3.07
C ALA A 405 11.57 26.13 -2.36
N SER A 406 11.21 26.37 -1.11
CA SER A 406 10.09 25.66 -0.47
C SER A 406 8.87 25.79 -1.36
N PRO A 407 8.17 24.71 -1.75
CA PRO A 407 6.90 24.84 -2.41
C PRO A 407 5.86 25.21 -1.35
N SER A 408 5.68 26.49 -1.11
CA SER A 408 4.38 26.95 -0.69
C SER A 408 3.41 26.52 -1.79
N ALA A 409 2.30 25.89 -1.40
CA ALA A 409 1.15 25.67 -2.25
C ALA A 409 0.86 26.94 -3.05
N THR A 410 1.34 27.00 -4.29
CA THR A 410 0.89 27.97 -5.26
C THR A 410 -0.36 27.37 -5.90
N ALA A 411 -1.37 27.16 -5.02
CA ALA A 411 -2.74 27.35 -5.42
C ALA A 411 -2.75 28.64 -6.25
N SER A 412 -3.39 28.56 -7.43
CA SER A 412 -3.89 29.69 -8.21
C SER A 412 -3.39 31.04 -7.66
N ARG A 413 -2.22 31.47 -8.07
CA ARG A 413 -1.89 32.87 -7.91
C ARG A 413 -2.98 33.61 -8.64
N ASP A 414 -3.83 34.26 -7.88
CA ASP A 414 -4.81 35.20 -8.35
C ASP A 414 -4.07 36.34 -9.04
N LEU A 415 -3.75 36.16 -10.32
CA LEU A 415 -3.09 37.16 -11.16
C LEU A 415 -4.03 38.30 -11.51
N ARG A 416 -5.13 38.51 -10.74
CA ARG A 416 -6.10 39.59 -10.92
C ARG A 416 -5.53 40.98 -10.53
N HIS A 417 -4.28 41.07 -10.00
CA HIS A 417 -3.77 42.35 -9.45
C HIS A 417 -2.32 42.71 -9.81
N ASP A 418 -1.72 42.06 -10.81
CA ASP A 418 -0.39 42.54 -11.28
C ASP A 418 -0.52 43.30 -12.59
N GLN A 419 -0.03 44.54 -12.58
CA GLN A 419 -0.09 45.50 -13.71
C GLN A 419 0.82 45.16 -14.91
N SER A 420 1.35 43.93 -14.99
CA SER A 420 2.12 43.41 -16.15
C SER A 420 1.26 42.52 -17.06
N ARG A 421 0.00 42.88 -17.32
CA ARG A 421 -0.96 42.09 -18.12
C ARG A 421 -0.53 41.81 -19.57
N ASP A 422 0.43 42.50 -20.11
CA ASP A 422 0.83 42.36 -21.52
C ASP A 422 1.69 41.13 -21.85
N ARG A 423 2.00 40.27 -20.85
CA ARG A 423 2.95 39.14 -21.02
C ARG A 423 2.43 37.77 -20.53
N VAL A 424 1.13 37.62 -20.32
CA VAL A 424 0.56 36.31 -19.98
C VAL A 424 -0.12 35.71 -21.21
N ARG A 425 0.22 34.47 -21.55
CA ARG A 425 -0.38 33.75 -22.67
C ARG A 425 -0.89 32.39 -22.23
N VAL A 426 -2.11 32.04 -22.67
CA VAL A 426 -2.68 30.72 -22.44
C VAL A 426 -2.27 29.78 -23.57
N ILE A 427 -1.78 28.60 -23.19
CA ILE A 427 -1.46 27.52 -24.13
C ILE A 427 -2.52 26.42 -23.93
N ASP A 428 -3.31 26.17 -24.97
CA ASP A 428 -4.21 25.01 -25.01
C ASP A 428 -3.41 23.76 -25.38
N ILE A 429 -3.15 22.93 -24.36
CA ILE A 429 -2.32 21.74 -24.51
C ILE A 429 -3.13 20.50 -24.90
N ARG A 430 -4.43 20.61 -25.14
CA ARG A 430 -5.28 19.48 -25.55
C ARG A 430 -4.87 18.95 -26.92
N HIS A 431 -5.27 17.69 -27.18
CA HIS A 431 -5.11 17.09 -28.49
C HIS A 431 -5.85 17.92 -29.56
N PRO A 432 -5.34 18.05 -30.81
CA PRO A 432 -6.00 18.81 -31.87
C PRO A 432 -7.49 18.44 -32.07
N ASP A 433 -7.82 17.15 -32.09
CA ASP A 433 -9.21 16.69 -32.21
C ASP A 433 -10.12 17.17 -31.07
N GLU A 434 -9.58 17.43 -29.90
CA GLU A 434 -10.32 17.93 -28.75
C GLU A 434 -10.59 19.42 -28.89
N ARG A 435 -9.60 20.16 -29.32
CA ARG A 435 -9.74 21.60 -29.59
C ARG A 435 -10.72 21.88 -30.71
N ASP A 436 -10.72 21.05 -31.77
CA ASP A 436 -11.62 21.20 -32.91
C ASP A 436 -13.07 20.95 -32.55
N LEU A 437 -13.34 20.07 -31.57
CA LEU A 437 -14.71 19.76 -31.11
C LEU A 437 -15.24 20.72 -30.06
N ASP A 438 -14.38 21.30 -29.23
CA ASP A 438 -14.72 22.19 -28.12
C ASP A 438 -13.62 23.27 -27.99
N PRO A 439 -13.63 24.29 -28.87
CA PRO A 439 -12.61 25.33 -28.87
C PRO A 439 -12.59 26.12 -27.55
N LEU A 440 -11.39 26.35 -26.98
CA LEU A 440 -11.23 27.23 -25.83
C LEU A 440 -11.45 28.68 -26.25
N VAL A 441 -12.43 29.34 -25.65
CA VAL A 441 -12.71 30.77 -25.82
C VAL A 441 -12.14 31.52 -24.61
N LEU A 442 -11.19 32.40 -24.85
CA LEU A 442 -10.64 33.30 -23.83
C LEU A 442 -11.40 34.64 -23.81
N PRO A 443 -11.47 35.31 -22.64
CA PRO A 443 -12.05 36.66 -22.56
C PRO A 443 -11.32 37.66 -23.43
N GLU A 444 -9.99 37.51 -23.56
CA GLU A 444 -9.14 38.34 -24.40
C GLU A 444 -8.11 37.47 -25.13
N GLY A 445 -7.94 37.71 -26.42
CA GLY A 445 -6.95 37.01 -27.26
C GLY A 445 -7.34 35.59 -27.68
N GLN A 446 -6.41 34.88 -28.30
CA GLN A 446 -6.55 33.50 -28.71
C GLN A 446 -5.49 32.63 -27.99
N PRO A 447 -5.84 31.42 -27.54
CA PRO A 447 -4.86 30.53 -26.95
C PRO A 447 -3.83 30.09 -27.98
N LEU A 448 -2.59 29.89 -27.54
CA LEU A 448 -1.59 29.21 -28.33
C LEU A 448 -1.95 27.74 -28.40
N ALA A 449 -1.99 27.18 -29.58
CA ALA A 449 -2.36 25.78 -29.81
C ALA A 449 -1.08 24.93 -29.85
N ILE A 450 -0.65 24.42 -28.69
CA ILE A 450 0.52 23.53 -28.58
C ILE A 450 0.08 22.28 -27.81
N PRO A 451 -0.12 21.13 -28.51
CA PRO A 451 -0.47 19.91 -27.84
C PRO A 451 0.57 19.51 -26.81
N TYR A 452 0.14 18.96 -25.66
CA TYR A 452 1.03 18.63 -24.54
C TYR A 452 2.20 17.71 -24.92
N PHE A 453 2.04 16.84 -25.92
CA PHE A 453 3.11 15.98 -26.43
C PHE A 453 4.16 16.70 -27.30
N GLU A 454 3.89 17.94 -27.75
CA GLU A 454 4.85 18.81 -28.43
C GLU A 454 5.42 19.88 -27.47
N LEU A 455 4.78 20.07 -26.31
CA LEU A 455 5.07 21.18 -25.42
C LEU A 455 6.52 21.18 -24.94
N GLY A 456 7.07 20.01 -24.61
CA GLY A 456 8.45 19.86 -24.12
C GLY A 456 9.54 20.32 -25.12
N GLU A 457 9.26 20.20 -26.41
CA GLU A 457 10.15 20.66 -27.48
C GLU A 457 9.89 22.14 -27.82
N ARG A 458 8.62 22.53 -27.85
CA ARG A 458 8.18 23.87 -28.26
C ARG A 458 8.44 24.93 -27.19
N VAL A 459 8.39 24.58 -25.91
CA VAL A 459 8.58 25.54 -24.80
C VAL A 459 9.94 26.25 -24.91
N ALA A 460 10.99 25.54 -25.31
CA ALA A 460 12.33 26.10 -25.48
C ALA A 460 12.42 27.18 -26.60
N THR A 461 11.43 27.26 -27.47
CA THR A 461 11.34 28.25 -28.58
C THR A 461 10.42 29.42 -28.26
N LEU A 462 9.74 29.37 -27.11
CA LEU A 462 8.84 30.43 -26.68
C LEU A 462 9.66 31.58 -26.01
N PRO A 463 9.22 32.85 -26.11
CA PRO A 463 9.86 33.97 -25.44
C PRO A 463 9.95 33.80 -23.93
N ASP A 464 11.13 33.98 -23.34
CA ASP A 464 11.36 33.84 -21.89
C ASP A 464 10.73 34.97 -21.06
N ASP A 465 10.34 36.07 -21.69
CA ASP A 465 9.74 37.23 -21.05
C ASP A 465 8.22 37.15 -20.90
N CYS A 466 7.62 36.01 -21.28
CA CYS A 466 6.19 35.71 -21.15
C CYS A 466 5.94 34.68 -20.08
N HIS A 467 4.79 34.80 -19.37
CA HIS A 467 4.23 33.76 -18.53
C HIS A 467 3.23 32.91 -19.32
N TYR A 468 3.38 31.59 -19.24
CA TYR A 468 2.55 30.65 -19.99
C TYR A 468 1.63 29.88 -19.06
N LEU A 469 0.32 29.97 -19.27
CA LEU A 469 -0.68 29.26 -18.50
C LEU A 469 -1.22 28.09 -19.33
N LEU A 470 -0.96 26.87 -18.91
CA LEU A 470 -1.36 25.65 -19.60
C LEU A 470 -2.82 25.32 -19.32
N TYR A 471 -3.57 25.02 -20.36
CA TYR A 471 -4.99 24.64 -20.27
C TYR A 471 -5.25 23.23 -20.78
N CYS A 472 -6.00 22.45 -20.02
CA CYS A 472 -6.70 21.25 -20.48
C CYS A 472 -8.08 21.15 -19.80
N ALA A 473 -9.04 20.41 -20.40
CA ALA A 473 -10.44 20.37 -19.96
C ALA A 473 -10.65 20.01 -18.49
N GLN A 474 -9.81 19.14 -17.91
CA GLN A 474 -9.91 18.68 -16.52
C GLN A 474 -8.83 19.25 -15.58
N GLY A 475 -7.93 20.08 -16.07
CA GLY A 475 -6.84 20.63 -15.30
C GLY A 475 -5.72 19.63 -14.91
N THR A 476 -5.94 18.34 -15.07
CA THR A 476 -4.99 17.30 -14.64
C THR A 476 -3.72 17.28 -15.49
N MET A 477 -3.89 17.26 -16.82
CA MET A 477 -2.75 17.25 -17.76
C MET A 477 -1.97 18.55 -17.69
N SER A 478 -2.64 19.70 -17.56
CA SER A 478 -1.97 21.00 -17.46
C SER A 478 -1.15 21.13 -16.18
N ARG A 479 -1.63 20.65 -15.03
CA ARG A 479 -0.85 20.61 -13.79
C ARG A 479 0.38 19.70 -13.91
N MET A 480 0.21 18.53 -14.50
CA MET A 480 1.29 17.58 -14.71
C MET A 480 2.39 18.15 -15.63
N GLN A 481 1.99 18.74 -16.76
CA GLN A 481 2.94 19.34 -17.70
C GLN A 481 3.62 20.59 -17.12
N ALA A 482 2.89 21.41 -16.36
CA ALA A 482 3.49 22.56 -15.67
C ALA A 482 4.55 22.09 -14.65
N ALA A 483 4.25 21.09 -13.82
CA ALA A 483 5.21 20.53 -12.88
C ALA A 483 6.44 19.96 -13.59
N HIS A 484 6.24 19.20 -14.67
CA HIS A 484 7.34 18.64 -15.46
C HIS A 484 8.24 19.73 -16.08
N LEU A 485 7.66 20.82 -16.57
CA LEU A 485 8.42 21.95 -17.13
C LEU A 485 9.17 22.73 -16.04
N THR A 486 8.56 22.94 -14.88
CA THR A 486 9.22 23.56 -13.72
C THR A 486 10.43 22.73 -13.28
N ASP A 487 10.32 21.40 -13.24
CA ASP A 487 11.44 20.50 -12.95
C ASP A 487 12.59 20.60 -13.97
N ARG A 488 12.26 21.00 -15.21
CA ARG A 488 13.26 21.25 -16.26
C ARG A 488 13.83 22.70 -16.24
N GLY A 489 13.43 23.50 -15.24
CA GLY A 489 13.94 24.87 -15.05
C GLY A 489 13.12 25.95 -15.72
N TYR A 490 11.89 25.69 -16.17
CA TYR A 490 10.98 26.70 -16.72
C TYR A 490 10.08 27.26 -15.60
N ASP A 491 10.50 28.38 -14.98
CA ASP A 491 9.77 28.97 -13.84
C ASP A 491 8.59 29.87 -14.28
N ASN A 492 8.45 30.12 -15.58
CA ASN A 492 7.44 31.00 -16.18
C ASN A 492 6.20 30.25 -16.69
N VAL A 493 5.96 29.02 -16.17
CA VAL A 493 4.83 28.16 -16.55
C VAL A 493 3.88 27.96 -15.39
N GLY A 494 2.57 28.08 -15.64
CA GLY A 494 1.49 27.87 -14.68
C GLY A 494 0.30 27.12 -15.29
N VAL A 495 -0.83 27.10 -14.58
CA VAL A 495 -2.07 26.44 -15.03
C VAL A 495 -3.19 27.44 -15.18
N TYR A 496 -3.90 27.40 -16.31
CA TYR A 496 -5.14 28.14 -16.54
C TYR A 496 -6.33 27.28 -16.17
N LEU A 497 -7.16 27.78 -15.26
CA LEU A 497 -8.45 27.18 -14.90
C LEU A 497 -9.52 28.22 -15.26
N PRO A 498 -10.37 27.98 -16.26
CA PRO A 498 -11.53 28.83 -16.51
C PRO A 498 -12.49 28.75 -15.32
N ASP A 499 -13.20 29.87 -15.03
CA ASP A 499 -14.18 29.98 -13.97
C ASP A 499 -15.34 29.03 -14.15
#